data_470e7432026eb41ef57b26b8f3481dc2
#
_entry.id   470e7432026eb41ef57b26b8f3481dc2
#
_cell.length_a   1.000
_cell.length_b   1.000
_cell.length_c   1.000
_cell.angle_alpha   90.00
_cell.angle_beta   90.00
_cell.angle_gamma   90.00
#
_symmetry.space_group_name_H-M   'P 1'
#
loop_
_entity.id
_entity.type
_entity.pdbx_description
1 polymer ?
#
loop_
_entity_poly.entity_id
_entity_poly.type
_entity_poly.pdbx_seq_one_letter_code
_entity_poly.pdbx_strand_id
1 'polypeptide(L)'
;MAAKSGIKIKVKKKGEISIVEIDGAIKSGMEFDLADELESCMHEAKVPKIIVDMKKVPFINSAALGILLNIYKEIERRNGRFGLCAISSDVDHLLEITKLGSVFDIYKNQDDALDLIAD
;
A
#
# COMPACT_ATOMS: atom_id res chain seq x y z
N MET A 1 13.61 17.57 -1.40
CA MET A 1 14.35 16.64 -0.60
C MET A 1 13.46 15.62 0.02
N ALA A 2 13.67 14.42 -0.36
CA ALA A 2 12.83 13.35 0.13
C ALA A 2 12.97 13.12 1.63
N ALA A 3 14.12 13.47 2.17
CA ALA A 3 14.42 13.12 3.56
C ALA A 3 13.55 13.82 4.59
N LYS A 4 12.84 14.86 4.21
CA LYS A 4 12.09 15.60 5.22
C LYS A 4 10.83 14.91 5.69
N SER A 5 10.34 13.92 4.97
CA SER A 5 9.13 13.24 5.42
C SER A 5 9.39 12.23 6.53
N GLY A 6 10.62 11.73 6.65
CA GLY A 6 10.92 10.72 7.65
C GLY A 6 10.53 9.32 7.27
N ILE A 7 9.95 9.11 6.08
CA ILE A 7 9.71 7.78 5.56
C ILE A 7 10.47 7.62 4.24
N LYS A 8 10.73 6.37 3.89
CA LYS A 8 11.38 6.05 2.63
C LYS A 8 10.46 5.15 1.85
N ILE A 9 10.30 5.46 0.58
CA ILE A 9 9.43 4.66 -0.29
C ILE A 9 10.25 4.23 -1.48
N LYS A 10 10.27 2.93 -1.71
CA LYS A 10 10.99 2.34 -2.84
C LYS A 10 9.99 1.58 -3.70
N VAL A 11 10.03 1.82 -5.00
CA VAL A 11 9.14 1.14 -5.93
C VAL A 11 9.96 0.19 -6.80
N LYS A 12 9.54 -1.06 -6.85
CA LYS A 12 10.13 -2.09 -7.70
C LYS A 12 9.08 -2.59 -8.66
N LYS A 13 9.52 -3.17 -9.76
CA LYS A 13 8.61 -3.80 -10.71
C LYS A 13 8.92 -5.28 -10.81
N LYS A 14 7.86 -6.08 -10.82
CA LYS A 14 7.94 -7.50 -11.12
C LYS A 14 6.92 -7.77 -12.22
N GLY A 15 7.38 -7.84 -13.46
CA GLY A 15 6.46 -7.90 -14.58
C GLY A 15 5.60 -6.64 -14.61
N GLU A 16 4.29 -6.83 -14.58
CA GLU A 16 3.35 -5.72 -14.59
C GLU A 16 2.98 -5.23 -13.19
N ILE A 17 3.55 -5.84 -12.16
CA ILE A 17 3.18 -5.52 -10.78
C ILE A 17 4.17 -4.51 -10.22
N SER A 18 3.63 -3.44 -9.64
CA SER A 18 4.43 -2.46 -8.90
C SER A 18 4.43 -2.86 -7.43
N ILE A 19 5.63 -2.96 -6.84
CA ILE A 19 5.77 -3.26 -5.43
C ILE A 19 6.28 -2.00 -4.75
N VAL A 20 5.49 -1.48 -3.82
CA VAL A 20 5.79 -0.26 -3.10
C VAL A 20 6.22 -0.64 -1.69
N GLU A 21 7.52 -0.52 -1.42
CA GLU A 21 8.07 -0.85 -0.11
C GLU A 21 8.23 0.43 0.69
N ILE A 22 7.64 0.46 1.87
CA ILE A 22 7.65 1.64 2.73
C ILE A 22 8.46 1.33 3.98
N ASP A 23 9.31 2.28 4.37
CA ASP A 23 10.14 2.14 5.56
C ASP A 23 9.88 3.34 6.47
N GLY A 24 9.23 3.08 7.60
CA GLY A 24 8.94 4.10 8.59
C GLY A 24 7.47 4.19 8.94
N ALA A 25 7.19 4.79 10.09
CA ALA A 25 5.83 5.03 10.53
C ALA A 25 5.22 6.17 9.71
N ILE A 26 3.97 6.01 9.29
CA ILE A 26 3.30 7.04 8.50
C ILE A 26 2.50 7.91 9.45
N LYS A 27 3.07 9.07 9.76
CA LYS A 27 2.51 10.04 10.69
C LYS A 27 1.98 11.24 9.93
N SER A 28 1.44 12.19 10.69
CA SER A 28 0.84 13.39 10.13
C SER A 28 1.77 14.09 9.15
N GLY A 29 1.28 14.37 7.96
CA GLY A 29 2.04 15.00 6.89
C GLY A 29 2.73 14.03 5.95
N MET A 30 3.03 12.83 6.41
CA MET A 30 3.76 11.84 5.61
C MET A 30 2.83 11.09 4.66
N GLU A 31 1.54 11.16 4.91
CA GLU A 31 0.57 10.50 4.05
C GLU A 31 0.56 11.08 2.63
N PHE A 32 1.01 12.31 2.47
CA PHE A 32 1.06 12.92 1.13
C PHE A 32 2.11 12.27 0.24
N ASP A 33 3.25 11.89 0.82
CA ASP A 33 4.27 11.17 0.07
C ASP A 33 3.76 9.81 -0.38
N LEU A 34 3.02 9.15 0.51
CA LEU A 34 2.41 7.87 0.18
C LEU A 34 1.41 8.02 -0.97
N ALA A 35 0.56 9.05 -0.89
CA ALA A 35 -0.44 9.30 -1.92
C ALA A 35 0.22 9.54 -3.27
N ASP A 36 1.27 10.36 -3.30
CA ASP A 36 1.96 10.69 -4.55
C ASP A 36 2.53 9.45 -5.21
N GLU A 37 3.18 8.59 -4.42
CA GLU A 37 3.80 7.38 -4.98
C GLU A 37 2.76 6.40 -5.50
N LEU A 38 1.69 6.20 -4.73
CA LEU A 38 0.66 5.26 -5.14
C LEU A 38 -0.09 5.75 -6.37
N GLU A 39 -0.37 7.05 -6.45
CA GLU A 39 -1.01 7.61 -7.61
C GLU A 39 -0.13 7.49 -8.84
N SER A 40 1.16 7.73 -8.68
CA SER A 40 2.10 7.58 -9.78
C SER A 40 2.10 6.15 -10.31
N CYS A 41 2.17 5.16 -9.41
CA CYS A 41 2.13 3.76 -9.82
C CYS A 41 0.81 3.41 -10.50
N MET A 42 -0.28 3.94 -9.98
CA MET A 42 -1.61 3.67 -10.53
C MET A 42 -1.76 4.19 -11.96
N HIS A 43 -1.15 5.35 -12.25
CA HIS A 43 -1.29 5.95 -13.55
C HIS A 43 -0.36 5.36 -14.61
N GLU A 44 0.56 4.48 -14.23
CA GLU A 44 1.49 3.87 -15.17
C GLU A 44 0.85 2.81 -16.06
N ALA A 45 -0.31 2.30 -15.67
CA ALA A 45 -0.94 1.20 -16.40
C ALA A 45 -2.44 1.40 -16.48
N LYS A 46 -3.04 0.85 -17.54
CA LYS A 46 -4.50 0.88 -17.66
C LYS A 46 -5.15 0.02 -16.59
N VAL A 47 -4.56 -1.13 -16.31
CA VAL A 47 -5.04 -2.08 -15.31
C VAL A 47 -3.95 -2.22 -14.25
N PRO A 48 -3.94 -1.34 -13.26
CA PRO A 48 -2.84 -1.32 -12.30
C PRO A 48 -2.87 -2.52 -11.37
N LYS A 49 -1.67 -3.02 -11.06
CA LYS A 49 -1.49 -4.09 -10.09
C LYS A 49 -0.42 -3.61 -9.12
N ILE A 50 -0.80 -3.39 -7.88
CA ILE A 50 0.07 -2.79 -6.89
C ILE A 50 0.06 -3.61 -5.60
N ILE A 51 1.25 -3.86 -5.07
CA ILE A 51 1.42 -4.45 -3.75
C ILE A 51 2.12 -3.42 -2.88
N VAL A 52 1.57 -3.13 -1.71
CA VAL A 52 2.22 -2.27 -0.74
C VAL A 52 2.81 -3.15 0.35
N ASP A 53 4.13 -3.19 0.43
CA ASP A 53 4.84 -3.97 1.42
C ASP A 53 5.06 -3.12 2.66
N MET A 54 4.46 -3.53 3.75
CA MET A 54 4.46 -2.76 4.98
C MET A 54 5.29 -3.41 6.08
N LYS A 55 6.24 -4.25 5.69
CA LYS A 55 7.08 -4.97 6.65
C LYS A 55 7.81 -4.03 7.61
N LYS A 56 8.21 -2.87 7.10
CA LYS A 56 8.95 -1.88 7.90
C LYS A 56 8.09 -0.69 8.30
N VAL A 57 6.78 -0.88 8.34
CA VAL A 57 5.83 0.17 8.73
C VAL A 57 5.19 -0.22 10.05
N PRO A 58 5.67 0.29 11.18
CA PRO A 58 5.09 -0.09 12.47
C PRO A 58 3.72 0.51 12.73
N PHE A 59 3.41 1.63 12.07
CA PHE A 59 2.19 2.36 12.37
C PHE A 59 1.78 3.23 11.19
N ILE A 60 0.46 3.39 10.98
CA ILE A 60 -0.07 4.37 10.03
C ILE A 60 -1.17 5.15 10.73
N ASN A 61 -1.32 6.43 10.34
CA ASN A 61 -2.41 7.24 10.87
C ASN A 61 -3.67 7.02 10.02
N SER A 62 -4.79 7.57 10.48
CA SER A 62 -6.05 7.37 9.78
C SER A 62 -6.09 8.05 8.42
N ALA A 63 -5.33 9.12 8.24
CA ALA A 63 -5.25 9.78 6.93
C ALA A 63 -4.58 8.86 5.91
N ALA A 64 -3.51 8.17 6.32
CA ALA A 64 -2.85 7.21 5.45
C ALA A 64 -3.78 6.05 5.10
N LEU A 65 -4.55 5.60 6.09
CA LEU A 65 -5.52 4.54 5.84
C LEU A 65 -6.55 4.99 4.81
N GLY A 66 -7.01 6.23 4.90
CA GLY A 66 -7.93 6.79 3.92
C GLY A 66 -7.34 6.81 2.52
N ILE A 67 -6.05 7.13 2.41
CA ILE A 67 -5.37 7.13 1.12
C ILE A 67 -5.32 5.72 0.54
N LEU A 68 -4.96 4.73 1.37
CA LEU A 68 -4.94 3.34 0.91
C LEU A 68 -6.32 2.91 0.42
N LEU A 69 -7.35 3.31 1.13
CA LEU A 69 -8.72 2.95 0.75
C LEU A 69 -9.10 3.60 -0.58
N ASN A 70 -8.78 4.87 -0.77
CA ASN A 70 -9.09 5.56 -2.01
C ASN A 70 -8.36 4.94 -3.20
N ILE A 71 -7.10 4.59 -3.02
CA ILE A 71 -6.33 3.92 -4.07
C ILE A 71 -6.95 2.56 -4.39
N TYR A 72 -7.32 1.80 -3.34
CA TYR A 72 -7.96 0.51 -3.54
C TYR A 72 -9.24 0.64 -4.38
N LYS A 73 -10.08 1.61 -4.05
CA LYS A 73 -11.34 1.81 -4.78
C LYS A 73 -11.10 2.17 -6.23
N GLU A 74 -10.13 3.03 -6.48
CA GLU A 74 -9.85 3.44 -7.86
C GLU A 74 -9.30 2.28 -8.67
N ILE A 75 -8.41 1.47 -8.08
CA ILE A 75 -7.85 0.32 -8.77
C ILE A 75 -8.93 -0.72 -9.05
N GLU A 76 -9.83 -0.94 -8.09
CA GLU A 76 -10.97 -1.85 -8.29
C GLU A 76 -11.83 -1.39 -9.46
N ARG A 77 -12.09 -0.09 -9.53
CA ARG A 77 -12.90 0.46 -10.61
C ARG A 77 -12.25 0.24 -11.97
N ARG A 78 -10.92 0.13 -11.99
CA ARG A 78 -10.15 -0.08 -13.22
C ARG A 78 -9.82 -1.56 -13.46
N ASN A 79 -10.46 -2.44 -12.70
CA ASN A 79 -10.28 -3.90 -12.80
C ASN A 79 -8.85 -4.35 -12.50
N GLY A 80 -8.13 -3.55 -11.71
CA GLY A 80 -6.78 -3.89 -11.29
C GLY A 80 -6.78 -4.71 -10.02
N ARG A 81 -5.59 -4.84 -9.42
CA ARG A 81 -5.41 -5.58 -8.18
C ARG A 81 -4.58 -4.74 -7.22
N PHE A 82 -4.99 -4.71 -5.98
CA PHE A 82 -4.28 -3.96 -4.95
C PHE A 82 -4.21 -4.79 -3.68
N GLY A 83 -3.02 -5.00 -3.17
CA GLY A 83 -2.85 -5.79 -1.96
C GLY A 83 -1.87 -5.16 -1.00
N LEU A 84 -2.04 -5.48 0.27
CA LEU A 84 -1.11 -5.12 1.33
C LEU A 84 -0.43 -6.39 1.79
N CYS A 85 0.83 -6.31 2.18
CA CYS A 85 1.50 -7.49 2.73
C CYS A 85 2.37 -7.12 3.90
N ALA A 86 2.61 -8.12 4.76
CA ALA A 86 3.51 -8.02 5.90
C ALA A 86 3.13 -6.89 6.86
N ILE A 87 1.84 -6.71 7.12
CA ILE A 87 1.40 -5.65 8.04
C ILE A 87 1.78 -5.99 9.47
N SER A 88 2.09 -4.95 10.26
CA SER A 88 2.39 -5.13 11.67
C SER A 88 1.12 -5.41 12.47
N SER A 89 1.29 -5.85 13.72
CA SER A 89 0.13 -6.09 14.57
C SER A 89 -0.64 -4.79 14.85
N ASP A 90 0.06 -3.67 14.95
CA ASP A 90 -0.61 -2.38 15.17
C ASP A 90 -1.44 -1.98 13.97
N VAL A 91 -0.91 -2.17 12.75
CA VAL A 91 -1.65 -1.88 11.53
C VAL A 91 -2.85 -2.82 11.41
N ASP A 92 -2.64 -4.10 11.70
CA ASP A 92 -3.72 -5.08 11.68
C ASP A 92 -4.83 -4.70 12.64
N HIS A 93 -4.45 -4.26 13.83
CA HIS A 93 -5.42 -3.84 14.85
C HIS A 93 -6.24 -2.62 14.36
N LEU A 94 -5.56 -1.69 13.72
CA LEU A 94 -6.24 -0.52 13.16
C LEU A 94 -7.26 -0.94 12.10
N LEU A 95 -6.88 -1.88 11.24
CA LEU A 95 -7.80 -2.39 10.23
C LEU A 95 -9.00 -3.09 10.86
N GLU A 96 -8.78 -3.81 11.96
CA GLU A 96 -9.86 -4.45 12.69
C GLU A 96 -10.85 -3.44 13.26
N ILE A 97 -10.32 -2.42 13.93
CA ILE A 97 -11.16 -1.41 14.57
C ILE A 97 -12.01 -0.67 13.55
N THR A 98 -11.43 -0.37 12.41
CA THR A 98 -12.13 0.35 11.34
C THR A 98 -12.95 -0.56 10.45
N LYS A 99 -12.88 -1.88 10.68
CA LYS A 99 -13.57 -2.90 9.88
C LYS A 99 -13.13 -2.90 8.42
N LEU A 100 -11.91 -2.49 8.16
CA LEU A 100 -11.36 -2.46 6.80
C LEU A 100 -10.51 -3.69 6.48
N GLY A 101 -10.30 -4.56 7.46
CA GLY A 101 -9.52 -5.78 7.22
C GLY A 101 -10.14 -6.71 6.19
N SER A 102 -11.47 -6.66 6.05
CA SER A 102 -12.16 -7.48 5.05
C SER A 102 -12.28 -6.78 3.70
N VAL A 103 -11.92 -5.50 3.63
CA VAL A 103 -11.97 -4.75 2.38
C VAL A 103 -10.69 -4.96 1.57
N PHE A 104 -9.54 -4.87 2.23
CA PHE A 104 -8.26 -5.01 1.56
C PHE A 104 -7.88 -6.48 1.39
N ASP A 105 -7.18 -6.79 0.29
CA ASP A 105 -6.52 -8.07 0.14
C ASP A 105 -5.20 -8.00 0.91
N ILE A 106 -5.09 -8.82 1.95
CA ILE A 106 -3.93 -8.79 2.85
C ILE A 106 -3.20 -10.12 2.76
N TYR A 107 -1.90 -10.05 2.55
CA TYR A 107 -1.06 -11.23 2.40
C TYR A 107 0.02 -11.24 3.45
N LYS A 108 0.51 -12.42 3.76
CA LYS A 108 1.49 -12.60 4.81
C LYS A 108 2.83 -11.97 4.46
N ASN A 109 3.23 -12.10 3.20
CA ASN A 109 4.51 -11.58 2.75
C ASN A 109 4.42 -11.23 1.26
N GLN A 110 5.51 -10.70 0.73
CA GLN A 110 5.56 -10.24 -0.63
C GLN A 110 5.39 -11.37 -1.64
N ASP A 111 5.99 -12.54 -1.35
CA ASP A 111 5.90 -13.68 -2.25
C ASP A 111 4.47 -14.18 -2.38
N ASP A 112 3.75 -14.29 -1.26
CA ASP A 112 2.36 -14.71 -1.29
C ASP A 112 1.50 -13.72 -2.08
N ALA A 113 1.76 -12.42 -1.90
CA ALA A 113 1.03 -11.40 -2.63
C ALA A 113 1.28 -11.51 -4.13
N LEU A 114 2.54 -11.71 -4.51
CA LEU A 114 2.89 -11.84 -5.93
C LEU A 114 2.20 -13.03 -6.57
N ASP A 115 2.17 -14.16 -5.87
CA ASP A 115 1.54 -15.37 -6.42
C ASP A 115 0.07 -15.17 -6.70
N LEU A 116 -0.63 -14.45 -5.82
CA LEU A 116 -2.08 -14.31 -5.95
C LEU A 116 -2.48 -13.14 -6.84
N ILE A 117 -1.70 -12.07 -6.84
CA ILE A 117 -2.01 -10.89 -7.66
C ILE A 117 -1.64 -11.11 -9.12
N ALA A 118 -0.63 -11.93 -9.40
CA ALA A 118 -0.22 -12.20 -10.77
C ALA A 118 -1.32 -12.89 -11.58
N ASP A 119 -2.15 -13.65 -10.89
CA ASP A 119 -3.27 -14.29 -11.52
C ASP A 119 -4.41 -13.29 -11.68
#